data_eaa1c225b1ea4636888ceba35dec8d90
#
_entry.id   eaa1c225b1ea4636888ceba35dec8d90
#
_cell.length_a   1.000
_cell.length_b   1.000
_cell.length_c   1.000
_cell.angle_alpha   90.00
_cell.angle_beta   90.00
_cell.angle_gamma   90.00
#
_symmetry.space_group_name_H-M   'P 1'
#
loop_
_entity.id
_entity.type
_entity.pdbx_description
1 polymer ?
#
loop_
_entity_poly.entity_id
_entity_poly.type
_entity_poly.pdbx_seq_one_letter_code
_entity_poly.pdbx_strand_id
1 'polypeptide(L)'
;MDEDAVPPLGLLLAAHAGGAQASRHRALWAFDARLAKIARTTSEPMIGQMRLAWWNDVIEDSTGIKGQGEPVVDAMRATGACGAPGLVGVIDGWEILLVEPDIDMKGLRDYASGRGGGLVRALADAADAPDWLAAAGQVWALWDLAGHVGDKALGQAALALAVEIL
;
A
#
# COMPACT_ATOMS: atom_id res chain seq x y z
N MET A 1 8.03 -19.15 -1.14
CA MET A 1 7.31 -18.13 -1.92
C MET A 1 7.95 -16.81 -1.55
N ASP A 2 8.36 -16.03 -2.53
CA ASP A 2 9.09 -14.79 -2.30
C ASP A 2 8.12 -13.76 -1.68
N GLU A 3 8.29 -13.44 -0.40
CA GLU A 3 7.39 -12.54 0.35
C GLU A 3 7.45 -11.08 -0.13
N ASP A 4 8.43 -10.75 -0.96
CA ASP A 4 8.60 -9.44 -1.58
C ASP A 4 8.06 -9.40 -3.03
N ALA A 5 7.40 -10.47 -3.50
CA ALA A 5 6.92 -10.54 -4.86
C ALA A 5 5.73 -9.61 -5.09
N VAL A 6 5.77 -8.85 -6.17
CA VAL A 6 4.62 -8.06 -6.63
C VAL A 6 3.42 -8.99 -6.86
N PRO A 7 2.23 -8.68 -6.32
CA PRO A 7 1.07 -9.55 -6.45
C PRO A 7 0.68 -9.73 -7.95
N PRO A 8 0.09 -10.87 -8.32
CA PRO A 8 -0.29 -11.15 -9.72
C PRO A 8 -1.12 -10.04 -10.38
N LEU A 9 -2.06 -9.44 -9.64
CA LEU A 9 -2.83 -8.29 -10.12
C LEU A 9 -1.93 -7.11 -10.46
N GLY A 10 -0.95 -6.80 -9.61
CA GLY A 10 0.01 -5.72 -9.85
C GLY A 10 0.84 -5.95 -11.10
N LEU A 11 1.25 -7.20 -11.36
CA LEU A 11 1.98 -7.56 -12.60
C LEU A 11 1.10 -7.39 -13.84
N LEU A 12 -0.18 -7.77 -13.78
CA LEU A 12 -1.13 -7.60 -14.87
C LEU A 12 -1.38 -6.13 -15.19
N LEU A 13 -1.62 -5.32 -14.15
CA LEU A 13 -1.84 -3.88 -14.31
C LEU A 13 -0.59 -3.17 -14.84
N ALA A 14 0.59 -3.53 -14.35
CA ALA A 14 1.85 -3.00 -14.87
C ALA A 14 2.08 -3.38 -16.34
N ALA A 15 1.77 -4.62 -16.73
CA ALA A 15 1.87 -5.06 -18.12
C ALA A 15 0.93 -4.27 -19.06
N HIS A 16 -0.28 -3.95 -18.60
CA HIS A 16 -1.26 -3.15 -19.33
C HIS A 16 -0.84 -1.68 -19.51
N ALA A 17 -0.17 -1.12 -18.50
CA ALA A 17 0.28 0.26 -18.56
C ALA A 17 1.34 0.51 -19.65
N GLY A 18 2.18 -0.49 -19.95
CA GLY A 18 3.20 -0.44 -21.00
C GLY A 18 4.34 0.57 -20.76
N GLY A 19 5.45 0.39 -21.46
CA GLY A 19 6.58 1.34 -21.47
C GLY A 19 7.08 1.77 -20.07
N ALA A 20 7.36 3.05 -19.94
CA ALA A 20 7.85 3.65 -18.69
C ALA A 20 6.84 3.53 -17.52
N GLN A 21 5.55 3.55 -17.82
CA GLN A 21 4.50 3.38 -16.81
C GLN A 21 4.51 1.98 -16.20
N ALA A 22 4.83 0.94 -16.97
CA ALA A 22 4.97 -0.42 -16.45
C ALA A 22 6.01 -0.51 -15.34
N SER A 23 7.18 0.13 -15.51
CA SER A 23 8.24 0.16 -14.50
C SER A 23 7.82 0.93 -13.27
N ARG A 24 7.15 2.08 -13.44
CA ARG A 24 6.61 2.88 -12.34
C ARG A 24 5.55 2.10 -11.55
N HIS A 25 4.61 1.43 -12.22
CA HIS A 25 3.61 0.60 -11.57
C HIS A 25 4.25 -0.55 -10.78
N ARG A 26 5.26 -1.23 -11.33
CA ARG A 26 5.99 -2.29 -10.60
C ARG A 26 6.64 -1.75 -9.33
N ALA A 27 7.27 -0.57 -9.39
CA ALA A 27 7.89 0.06 -8.23
C ALA A 27 6.86 0.39 -7.14
N LEU A 28 5.67 0.91 -7.50
CA LEU A 28 4.59 1.21 -6.58
C LEU A 28 4.01 -0.05 -5.93
N TRP A 29 3.81 -1.12 -6.69
CA TRP A 29 3.37 -2.41 -6.15
C TRP A 29 4.43 -3.06 -5.25
N ALA A 30 5.71 -2.94 -5.61
CA ALA A 30 6.81 -3.41 -4.76
C ALA A 30 6.89 -2.63 -3.44
N PHE A 31 6.60 -1.33 -3.47
CA PHE A 31 6.48 -0.50 -2.27
C PHE A 31 5.37 -1.00 -1.34
N ASP A 32 4.14 -1.19 -1.84
CA ASP A 32 3.03 -1.75 -1.04
C ASP A 32 3.39 -3.13 -0.46
N ALA A 33 4.00 -4.01 -1.26
CA ALA A 33 4.43 -5.33 -0.82
C ALA A 33 5.50 -5.25 0.31
N ARG A 34 6.42 -4.27 0.24
CA ARG A 34 7.41 -4.02 1.28
C ARG A 34 6.78 -3.58 2.58
N LEU A 35 5.79 -2.68 2.54
CA LEU A 35 5.04 -2.26 3.73
C LEU A 35 4.21 -3.41 4.31
N ALA A 36 3.56 -4.19 3.45
CA ALA A 36 2.85 -5.41 3.82
C ALA A 36 3.75 -6.40 4.58
N LYS A 37 4.98 -6.58 4.14
CA LYS A 37 5.97 -7.43 4.81
C LYS A 37 6.30 -6.89 6.20
N ILE A 38 6.50 -5.57 6.36
CA ILE A 38 6.73 -4.96 7.67
C ILE A 38 5.55 -5.27 8.61
N ALA A 39 4.32 -5.03 8.17
CA ALA A 39 3.13 -5.26 8.97
C ALA A 39 2.96 -6.74 9.38
N ARG A 40 3.27 -7.68 8.49
CA ARG A 40 3.09 -9.12 8.73
C ARG A 40 4.21 -9.76 9.55
N THR A 41 5.44 -9.27 9.43
CA THR A 41 6.61 -9.93 10.05
C THR A 41 7.10 -9.27 11.32
N THR A 42 6.54 -8.12 11.70
CA THR A 42 6.95 -7.41 12.91
C THR A 42 6.03 -7.76 14.06
N SER A 43 6.58 -8.44 15.08
CA SER A 43 5.85 -8.83 16.28
C SER A 43 5.67 -7.70 17.30
N GLU A 44 6.54 -6.69 17.25
CA GLU A 44 6.50 -5.54 18.16
C GLU A 44 6.00 -4.29 17.43
N PRO A 45 4.82 -3.77 17.77
CA PRO A 45 4.21 -2.62 17.07
C PRO A 45 5.14 -1.42 16.92
N MET A 46 5.87 -1.06 17.99
CA MET A 46 6.81 0.06 17.97
C MET A 46 7.93 -0.10 16.93
N ILE A 47 8.46 -1.32 16.77
CA ILE A 47 9.49 -1.57 15.75
C ILE A 47 8.88 -1.44 14.35
N GLY A 48 7.66 -1.93 14.15
CA GLY A 48 6.93 -1.76 12.90
C GLY A 48 6.70 -0.30 12.56
N GLN A 49 6.23 0.49 13.52
CA GLN A 49 6.05 1.94 13.35
C GLN A 49 7.35 2.65 12.98
N MET A 50 8.46 2.35 13.65
CA MET A 50 9.76 2.92 13.28
C MET A 50 10.17 2.59 11.85
N ARG A 51 9.88 1.36 11.38
CA ARG A 51 10.17 0.96 9.99
C ARG A 51 9.26 1.69 8.99
N LEU A 52 7.98 1.88 9.32
CA LEU A 52 7.05 2.66 8.48
C LEU A 52 7.42 4.15 8.47
N ALA A 53 7.81 4.72 9.61
CA ALA A 53 8.30 6.09 9.70
C ALA A 53 9.54 6.32 8.82
N TRP A 54 10.43 5.33 8.72
CA TRP A 54 11.58 5.40 7.82
C TRP A 54 11.14 5.52 6.34
N TRP A 55 10.06 4.84 5.93
CA TRP A 55 9.50 4.98 4.59
C TRP A 55 8.92 6.37 4.34
N ASN A 56 8.23 6.97 5.32
CA ASN A 56 7.80 8.36 5.24
C ASN A 56 8.99 9.30 5.01
N ASP A 57 10.02 9.14 5.80
CA ASP A 57 11.25 9.90 5.66
C ASP A 57 11.90 9.76 4.26
N VAL A 58 11.86 8.55 3.67
CA VAL A 58 12.38 8.31 2.31
C VAL A 58 11.55 9.01 1.25
N ILE A 59 10.23 9.00 1.39
CA ILE A 59 9.31 9.64 0.43
C ILE A 59 9.45 11.16 0.49
N GLU A 60 9.61 11.72 1.69
CA GLU A 60 9.77 13.17 1.89
C GLU A 60 11.18 13.69 1.57
N ASP A 61 12.16 12.78 1.40
CA ASP A 61 13.55 13.17 1.13
C ASP A 61 13.74 13.71 -0.28
N SER A 62 13.71 15.03 -0.40
CA SER A 62 14.00 15.74 -1.66
C SER A 62 15.46 15.64 -2.12
N THR A 63 16.37 15.23 -1.24
CA THR A 63 17.81 15.10 -1.59
C THR A 63 18.10 13.80 -2.34
N GLY A 64 17.25 12.78 -2.21
CA GLY A 64 17.40 11.48 -2.84
C GLY A 64 18.52 10.62 -2.24
N ILE A 65 19.00 10.96 -1.04
CA ILE A 65 20.10 10.24 -0.37
C ILE A 65 19.56 9.15 0.56
N LYS A 66 18.44 9.44 1.26
CA LYS A 66 17.89 8.51 2.24
C LYS A 66 17.42 7.22 1.59
N GLY A 67 17.86 6.08 2.07
CA GLY A 67 17.49 4.77 1.54
C GLY A 67 18.19 4.35 0.25
N GLN A 68 19.26 5.03 -0.17
CA GLN A 68 20.08 4.56 -1.30
C GLN A 68 20.58 3.14 -1.06
N GLY A 69 20.48 2.29 -2.09
CA GLY A 69 20.84 0.87 -2.03
C GLY A 69 19.71 -0.04 -1.54
N GLU A 70 18.57 0.50 -1.12
CA GLU A 70 17.35 -0.28 -0.93
C GLU A 70 16.66 -0.45 -2.29
N PRO A 71 16.48 -1.69 -2.80
CA PRO A 71 16.07 -1.90 -4.20
C PRO A 71 14.73 -1.25 -4.57
N VAL A 72 13.76 -1.23 -3.65
CA VAL A 72 12.45 -0.62 -3.91
C VAL A 72 12.58 0.90 -3.95
N VAL A 73 13.35 1.51 -3.05
CA VAL A 73 13.62 2.96 -3.06
C VAL A 73 14.31 3.37 -4.35
N ASP A 74 15.34 2.64 -4.75
CA ASP A 74 16.08 2.92 -5.98
C ASP A 74 15.18 2.81 -7.22
N ALA A 75 14.31 1.79 -7.29
CA ALA A 75 13.32 1.62 -8.36
C ALA A 75 12.27 2.74 -8.36
N MET A 76 11.77 3.16 -7.19
CA MET A 76 10.82 4.26 -7.07
C MET A 76 11.44 5.59 -7.55
N ARG A 77 12.69 5.87 -7.19
CA ARG A 77 13.40 7.06 -7.64
C ARG A 77 13.66 7.04 -9.14
N ALA A 78 14.16 5.93 -9.66
CA ALA A 78 14.46 5.78 -11.08
C ALA A 78 13.22 5.97 -11.98
N THR A 79 12.03 5.72 -11.45
CA THR A 79 10.75 5.86 -12.16
C THR A 79 9.97 7.12 -11.81
N GLY A 80 10.48 7.96 -10.91
CA GLY A 80 9.77 9.13 -10.38
C GLY A 80 8.60 8.79 -9.45
N ALA A 81 8.49 7.54 -9.01
CA ALA A 81 7.37 7.08 -8.18
C ALA A 81 7.39 7.65 -6.75
N CYS A 82 8.55 8.09 -6.22
CA CYS A 82 8.61 8.71 -4.88
C CYS A 82 7.77 9.99 -4.77
N GLY A 83 7.54 10.71 -5.88
CA GLY A 83 6.69 11.90 -5.91
C GLY A 83 5.20 11.61 -6.15
N ALA A 84 4.79 10.34 -6.21
CA ALA A 84 3.42 9.99 -6.52
C ALA A 84 2.46 10.40 -5.40
N PRO A 85 1.26 10.91 -5.73
CA PRO A 85 0.25 11.25 -4.73
C PRO A 85 -0.25 9.99 -4.01
N GLY A 86 -0.58 10.10 -2.73
CA GLY A 86 -1.20 9.02 -1.96
C GLY A 86 -0.25 8.09 -1.22
N LEU A 87 1.08 8.18 -1.41
CA LEU A 87 2.05 7.27 -0.78
C LEU A 87 2.04 7.32 0.75
N VAL A 88 1.92 8.52 1.32
CA VAL A 88 1.78 8.68 2.79
C VAL A 88 0.55 7.93 3.28
N GLY A 89 -0.59 8.08 2.59
CA GLY A 89 -1.81 7.33 2.93
C GLY A 89 -1.62 5.82 2.87
N VAL A 90 -0.82 5.28 1.94
CA VAL A 90 -0.49 3.84 1.89
C VAL A 90 0.26 3.41 3.14
N ILE A 91 1.23 4.22 3.61
CA ILE A 91 1.99 3.94 4.84
C ILE A 91 1.06 3.98 6.05
N ASP A 92 0.23 5.04 6.19
CA ASP A 92 -0.72 5.20 7.28
C ASP A 92 -1.71 4.04 7.33
N GLY A 93 -2.20 3.58 6.17
CA GLY A 93 -3.08 2.43 6.08
C GLY A 93 -2.42 1.16 6.65
N TRP A 94 -1.18 0.88 6.33
CA TRP A 94 -0.45 -0.26 6.88
C TRP A 94 -0.15 -0.10 8.37
N GLU A 95 0.07 1.13 8.85
CA GLU A 95 0.30 1.39 10.28
C GLU A 95 -0.91 1.01 11.14
N ILE A 96 -2.14 1.20 10.68
CA ILE A 96 -3.36 0.81 11.39
C ILE A 96 -3.31 -0.68 11.79
N LEU A 97 -2.89 -1.56 10.88
CA LEU A 97 -2.77 -2.99 11.16
C LEU A 97 -1.69 -3.35 12.20
N LEU A 98 -0.73 -2.46 12.42
CA LEU A 98 0.33 -2.64 13.40
C LEU A 98 -0.05 -2.19 14.80
N VAL A 99 -0.81 -1.10 14.90
CA VAL A 99 -1.03 -0.42 16.19
C VAL A 99 -2.38 -0.74 16.82
N GLU A 100 -3.36 -1.18 16.03
CA GLU A 100 -4.69 -1.51 16.50
C GLU A 100 -4.84 -3.03 16.69
N PRO A 101 -4.78 -3.54 17.93
CA PRO A 101 -4.94 -4.97 18.18
C PRO A 101 -6.34 -5.47 17.81
N ASP A 102 -7.36 -4.62 18.00
CA ASP A 102 -8.76 -4.88 17.64
C ASP A 102 -9.24 -3.79 16.70
N ILE A 103 -9.15 -4.04 15.39
CA ILE A 103 -9.55 -3.07 14.37
C ILE A 103 -11.06 -3.00 14.30
N ASP A 104 -11.62 -1.83 14.58
CA ASP A 104 -13.05 -1.55 14.43
C ASP A 104 -13.41 -1.15 12.97
N MET A 105 -14.69 -0.91 12.72
CA MET A 105 -15.17 -0.50 11.39
C MET A 105 -14.58 0.82 10.91
N LYS A 106 -14.24 1.73 11.83
CA LYS A 106 -13.55 2.98 11.48
C LYS A 106 -12.13 2.70 11.03
N GLY A 107 -11.38 1.90 11.78
CA GLY A 107 -10.03 1.48 11.42
C GLY A 107 -9.99 0.76 10.07
N LEU A 108 -10.98 -0.14 9.79
CA LEU A 108 -11.10 -0.78 8.48
C LEU A 108 -11.34 0.23 7.34
N ARG A 109 -12.16 1.24 7.54
CA ARG A 109 -12.39 2.30 6.55
C ARG A 109 -11.13 3.13 6.33
N ASP A 110 -10.45 3.50 7.40
CA ASP A 110 -9.21 4.27 7.35
C ASP A 110 -8.09 3.46 6.65
N TYR A 111 -7.96 2.16 6.97
CA TYR A 111 -7.08 1.25 6.26
C TYR A 111 -7.38 1.17 4.76
N ALA A 112 -8.64 0.95 4.40
CA ALA A 112 -9.05 0.84 3.00
C ALA A 112 -8.78 2.13 2.23
N SER A 113 -9.13 3.28 2.81
CA SER A 113 -8.93 4.60 2.22
C SER A 113 -7.44 4.92 2.08
N GLY A 114 -6.66 4.68 3.13
CA GLY A 114 -5.22 4.94 3.14
C GLY A 114 -4.49 4.04 2.15
N ARG A 115 -4.50 2.74 2.36
CA ARG A 115 -3.80 1.78 1.52
C ARG A 115 -4.37 1.72 0.10
N GLY A 116 -5.66 1.39 -0.03
CA GLY A 116 -6.29 1.17 -1.33
C GLY A 116 -6.48 2.44 -2.11
N GLY A 117 -7.08 3.46 -1.50
CA GLY A 117 -7.28 4.77 -2.11
C GLY A 117 -5.95 5.48 -2.41
N GLY A 118 -4.96 5.37 -1.52
CA GLY A 118 -3.62 5.92 -1.73
C GLY A 118 -2.90 5.25 -2.90
N LEU A 119 -2.89 3.92 -2.95
CA LEU A 119 -2.19 3.18 -4.00
C LEU A 119 -2.77 3.46 -5.39
N VAL A 120 -4.10 3.52 -5.54
CA VAL A 120 -4.68 3.81 -6.85
C VAL A 120 -4.42 5.24 -7.31
N ARG A 121 -4.36 6.23 -6.40
CA ARG A 121 -3.92 7.59 -6.74
C ARG A 121 -2.47 7.60 -7.22
N ALA A 122 -1.60 6.87 -6.53
CA ALA A 122 -0.20 6.75 -6.93
C ALA A 122 -0.04 6.08 -8.30
N LEU A 123 -0.79 5.01 -8.58
CA LEU A 123 -0.78 4.31 -9.86
C LEU A 123 -1.33 5.20 -11.00
N ALA A 124 -2.40 5.94 -10.74
CA ALA A 124 -2.98 6.86 -11.72
C ALA A 124 -2.17 8.17 -11.90
N ASP A 125 -1.21 8.42 -11.01
CA ASP A 125 -0.46 9.69 -10.93
C ASP A 125 -1.38 10.91 -10.79
N ALA A 126 -2.45 10.77 -10.02
CA ALA A 126 -3.49 11.77 -9.88
C ALA A 126 -3.83 11.99 -8.41
N ALA A 127 -3.63 13.23 -7.93
CA ALA A 127 -4.05 13.63 -6.58
C ALA A 127 -5.57 13.58 -6.46
N ASP A 128 -6.27 14.07 -7.48
CA ASP A 128 -7.74 14.09 -7.59
C ASP A 128 -8.22 12.89 -8.42
N ALA A 129 -8.02 11.69 -7.90
CA ALA A 129 -8.57 10.49 -8.52
C ALA A 129 -10.10 10.50 -8.44
N PRO A 130 -10.81 10.09 -9.51
CA PRO A 130 -12.26 10.01 -9.46
C PRO A 130 -12.74 9.04 -8.38
N ASP A 131 -13.89 9.34 -7.75
CA ASP A 131 -14.41 8.60 -6.60
C ASP A 131 -14.51 7.09 -6.84
N TRP A 132 -14.93 6.70 -8.04
CA TRP A 132 -15.04 5.27 -8.40
C TRP A 132 -13.68 4.56 -8.37
N LEU A 133 -12.59 5.26 -8.72
CA LEU A 133 -11.25 4.66 -8.70
C LEU A 133 -10.76 4.51 -7.26
N ALA A 134 -11.01 5.52 -6.41
CA ALA A 134 -10.72 5.42 -4.98
C ALA A 134 -11.52 4.28 -4.34
N ALA A 135 -12.81 4.15 -4.65
CA ALA A 135 -13.66 3.05 -4.19
C ALA A 135 -13.13 1.68 -4.65
N ALA A 136 -12.75 1.54 -5.91
CA ALA A 136 -12.15 0.30 -6.43
C ALA A 136 -10.86 -0.08 -5.67
N GLY A 137 -10.01 0.89 -5.36
CA GLY A 137 -8.81 0.68 -4.53
C GLY A 137 -9.15 0.21 -3.11
N GLN A 138 -10.15 0.82 -2.48
CA GLN A 138 -10.62 0.42 -1.15
C GLN A 138 -11.15 -1.01 -1.13
N VAL A 139 -12.01 -1.36 -2.09
CA VAL A 139 -12.55 -2.72 -2.25
C VAL A 139 -11.43 -3.73 -2.45
N TRP A 140 -10.46 -3.42 -3.30
CA TRP A 140 -9.29 -4.29 -3.49
C TRP A 140 -8.50 -4.48 -2.19
N ALA A 141 -8.21 -3.41 -1.44
CA ALA A 141 -7.43 -3.50 -0.20
C ALA A 141 -8.13 -4.35 0.86
N LEU A 142 -9.46 -4.23 0.98
CA LEU A 142 -10.27 -5.02 1.91
C LEU A 142 -10.34 -6.49 1.49
N TRP A 143 -10.46 -6.76 0.20
CA TRP A 143 -10.44 -8.13 -0.33
C TRP A 143 -9.09 -8.80 -0.11
N ASP A 144 -7.99 -8.08 -0.37
CA ASP A 144 -6.63 -8.55 -0.13
C ASP A 144 -6.39 -8.83 1.37
N LEU A 145 -6.84 -7.93 2.26
CA LEU A 145 -6.78 -8.13 3.71
C LEU A 145 -7.51 -9.41 4.11
N ALA A 146 -8.74 -9.60 3.67
CA ALA A 146 -9.54 -10.78 3.99
C ALA A 146 -8.89 -12.10 3.56
N GLY A 147 -8.12 -12.07 2.47
CA GLY A 147 -7.37 -13.23 1.98
C GLY A 147 -6.09 -13.55 2.77
N HIS A 148 -5.58 -12.60 3.56
CA HIS A 148 -4.28 -12.73 4.23
C HIS A 148 -4.35 -12.66 5.77
N VAL A 149 -5.47 -12.19 6.33
CA VAL A 149 -5.63 -12.12 7.78
C VAL A 149 -6.06 -13.49 8.34
N GLY A 150 -5.41 -13.89 9.46
CA GLY A 150 -5.76 -15.14 10.17
C GLY A 150 -7.05 -15.04 10.98
N ASP A 151 -7.46 -13.86 11.38
CA ASP A 151 -8.70 -13.58 12.09
C ASP A 151 -9.89 -13.61 11.13
N LYS A 152 -10.74 -14.63 11.28
CA LYS A 152 -11.93 -14.83 10.44
C LYS A 152 -12.98 -13.72 10.62
N ALA A 153 -13.12 -13.18 11.82
CA ALA A 153 -14.09 -12.12 12.10
C ALA A 153 -13.66 -10.82 11.39
N LEU A 154 -12.40 -10.46 11.48
CA LEU A 154 -11.83 -9.34 10.76
C LEU A 154 -11.94 -9.52 9.23
N GLY A 155 -11.63 -10.71 8.72
CA GLY A 155 -11.79 -11.00 7.29
C GLY A 155 -13.23 -10.86 6.80
N GLN A 156 -14.21 -11.33 7.57
CA GLN A 156 -15.63 -11.17 7.25
C GLN A 156 -16.08 -9.70 7.31
N ALA A 157 -15.61 -8.95 8.31
CA ALA A 157 -15.90 -7.51 8.41
C ALA A 157 -15.34 -6.73 7.23
N ALA A 158 -14.11 -7.06 6.81
CA ALA A 158 -13.48 -6.46 5.62
C ALA A 158 -14.29 -6.74 4.34
N LEU A 159 -14.74 -7.99 4.13
CA LEU A 159 -15.57 -8.32 2.96
C LEU A 159 -16.94 -7.64 3.00
N ALA A 160 -17.56 -7.56 4.18
CA ALA A 160 -18.84 -6.85 4.34
C ALA A 160 -18.70 -5.37 3.99
N LEU A 161 -17.63 -4.71 4.47
CA LEU A 161 -17.34 -3.33 4.13
C LEU A 161 -17.03 -3.15 2.63
N ALA A 162 -16.32 -4.08 2.01
CA ALA A 162 -16.06 -4.04 0.57
C ALA A 162 -17.34 -4.06 -0.25
N VAL A 163 -18.34 -4.87 0.15
CA VAL A 163 -19.67 -4.91 -0.48
C VAL A 163 -20.44 -3.61 -0.27
N GLU A 164 -20.29 -2.97 0.89
CA GLU A 164 -20.95 -1.67 1.18
C GLU A 164 -20.40 -0.52 0.32
N ILE A 165 -19.12 -0.59 -0.07
CA ILE A 165 -18.46 0.44 -0.88
C ILE A 165 -18.79 0.31 -2.38
N LEU A 166 -19.14 -0.91 -2.84
CA LEU A 166 -19.50 -1.19 -4.25
C LEU A 166 -20.83 -0.53 -4.62
#